data_ac22f2171e02a8adcbb225d1c5af120d
#
_entry.id   ac22f2171e02a8adcbb225d1c5af120d
#
_cell.length_a   1.000
_cell.length_b   1.000
_cell.length_c   1.000
_cell.angle_alpha   90.00
_cell.angle_beta   90.00
_cell.angle_gamma   90.00
#
_symmetry.space_group_name_H-M   'P 1'
#
loop_
_entity.id
_entity.type
_entity.pdbx_description
1 polymer ?
#
loop_
_entity_poly.entity_id
_entity_poly.type
_entity_poly.pdbx_seq_one_letter_code
_entity_poly.pdbx_strand_id
1 'polypeptide(L)'
;MVIVGLGVDITDLSRIKRAQERSSHFARRVLTPNELQFYGTLSQRRQLEFLGGRYSAKEAYSKAYGTGIGSHLSFQDIEILNEDSGQPQIVIQPLGEDVNCLVSISHTAKLVLTEVVLER
;
A
#
# COMPACT_ATOMS: atom_id res chain seq x y z
N MET A 1 7.54 21.37 -11.00
CA MET A 1 7.44 20.07 -10.31
C MET A 1 8.36 19.08 -10.97
N VAL A 2 9.13 18.36 -10.18
CA VAL A 2 10.11 17.39 -10.67
C VAL A 2 9.80 16.04 -10.09
N ILE A 3 9.77 15.01 -10.94
CA ILE A 3 9.62 13.63 -10.47
C ILE A 3 10.94 13.18 -9.84
N VAL A 4 10.88 12.75 -8.58
CA VAL A 4 12.05 12.32 -7.83
C VAL A 4 12.01 10.83 -7.50
N GLY A 5 10.90 10.14 -7.79
CA GLY A 5 10.81 8.70 -7.58
C GLY A 5 9.63 8.10 -8.32
N LEU A 6 9.82 6.87 -8.78
CA LEU A 6 8.79 6.10 -9.47
C LEU A 6 8.89 4.65 -9.03
N GLY A 7 7.76 4.06 -8.65
CA GLY A 7 7.71 2.67 -8.25
C GLY A 7 6.47 1.97 -8.78
N VAL A 8 6.65 0.74 -9.21
CA VAL A 8 5.56 -0.12 -9.70
C VAL A 8 5.68 -1.46 -9.02
N ASP A 9 4.54 -2.04 -8.67
CA ASP A 9 4.50 -3.37 -8.07
C ASP A 9 3.34 -4.17 -8.65
N ILE A 10 3.57 -5.47 -8.85
CA ILE A 10 2.55 -6.44 -9.22
C ILE A 10 2.53 -7.51 -8.13
N THR A 11 1.35 -7.80 -7.58
CA THR A 11 1.20 -8.77 -6.50
C THR A 11 0.06 -9.73 -6.82
N ASP A 12 0.32 -11.03 -6.67
CA ASP A 12 -0.70 -12.06 -6.75
C ASP A 12 -1.54 -12.06 -5.48
N LEU A 13 -2.87 -11.95 -5.60
CA LEU A 13 -3.75 -12.00 -4.44
C LEU A 13 -3.70 -13.36 -3.74
N SER A 14 -3.38 -14.43 -4.47
CA SER A 14 -3.19 -15.75 -3.86
C SER A 14 -2.03 -15.77 -2.86
N ARG A 15 -0.96 -15.01 -3.12
CA ARG A 15 0.16 -14.87 -2.18
C ARG A 15 -0.29 -14.17 -0.89
N ILE A 16 -1.07 -13.11 -1.04
CA ILE A 16 -1.59 -12.36 0.11
C ILE A 16 -2.50 -13.25 0.96
N LYS A 17 -3.38 -14.00 0.30
CA LYS A 17 -4.27 -14.93 0.98
C LYS A 17 -3.48 -15.97 1.78
N ARG A 18 -2.46 -16.58 1.17
CA ARG A 18 -1.62 -17.56 1.85
C ARG A 18 -0.86 -16.95 3.03
N ALA A 19 -0.34 -15.73 2.87
CA ALA A 19 0.38 -15.06 3.95
C ALA A 19 -0.55 -14.81 5.14
N GLN A 20 -1.77 -14.35 4.89
CA GLN A 20 -2.75 -14.07 5.95
C GLN A 20 -3.24 -15.37 6.61
N GLU A 21 -3.42 -16.44 5.84
CA GLU A 21 -3.78 -17.75 6.39
C GLU A 21 -2.68 -18.35 7.25
N ARG A 22 -1.42 -18.11 6.85
CA ARG A 22 -0.25 -18.61 7.59
C ARG A 22 -0.04 -17.89 8.90
N SER A 23 -0.36 -16.60 8.97
CA SER A 23 -0.21 -15.80 10.18
C SER A 23 -1.21 -14.65 10.17
N SER A 24 -2.07 -14.60 11.20
CA SER A 24 -3.02 -13.49 11.37
C SER A 24 -2.32 -12.15 11.61
N HIS A 25 -1.01 -12.18 11.95
CA HIS A 25 -0.23 -10.96 12.15
C HIS A 25 0.17 -10.28 10.84
N PHE A 26 0.01 -10.94 9.71
CA PHE A 26 0.40 -10.37 8.42
C PHE A 26 -0.32 -9.05 8.15
N ALA A 27 -1.64 -9.02 8.31
CA ALA A 27 -2.40 -7.79 8.10
C ALA A 27 -1.92 -6.68 9.04
N ARG A 28 -1.63 -7.01 10.30
CA ARG A 28 -1.16 -6.02 11.27
C ARG A 28 0.24 -5.49 10.98
N ARG A 29 1.08 -6.26 10.29
CA ARG A 29 2.39 -5.78 9.87
C ARG A 29 2.28 -4.83 8.69
N VAL A 30 1.36 -5.11 7.77
CA VAL A 30 1.20 -4.33 6.53
C VAL A 30 0.38 -3.08 6.77
N LEU A 31 -0.67 -3.16 7.58
CA LEU A 31 -1.65 -2.10 7.76
C LEU A 31 -1.39 -1.30 9.03
N THR A 32 -1.49 0.02 8.92
CA THR A 32 -1.47 0.91 10.09
C THR A 32 -2.76 0.73 10.89
N PRO A 33 -2.83 1.22 12.14
CA PRO A 33 -4.07 1.13 12.93
C PRO A 33 -5.30 1.69 12.21
N ASN A 34 -5.18 2.82 11.51
CA ASN A 34 -6.31 3.40 10.77
C ASN A 34 -6.71 2.53 9.58
N GLU A 35 -5.74 1.98 8.86
CA GLU A 35 -6.01 1.05 7.77
C GLU A 35 -6.68 -0.23 8.28
N LEU A 36 -6.21 -0.75 9.42
CA LEU A 36 -6.81 -1.94 10.05
C LEU A 36 -8.25 -1.71 10.45
N GLN A 37 -8.58 -0.52 10.95
CA GLN A 37 -9.94 -0.19 11.34
C GLN A 37 -10.88 -0.28 10.13
N PHE A 38 -10.48 0.28 9.01
CA PHE A 38 -11.27 0.18 7.77
C PHE A 38 -11.35 -1.26 7.27
N TYR A 39 -10.22 -1.97 7.30
CA TYR A 39 -10.13 -3.38 6.92
C TYR A 39 -11.17 -4.23 7.68
N GLY A 40 -11.32 -3.98 8.97
CA GLY A 40 -12.26 -4.71 9.82
C GLY A 40 -13.73 -4.52 9.44
N THR A 41 -14.07 -3.48 8.67
CA THR A 41 -15.44 -3.23 8.23
C THR A 41 -15.81 -3.96 6.94
N LEU A 42 -14.83 -4.56 6.26
CA LEU A 42 -15.01 -5.12 4.93
C LEU A 42 -15.40 -6.59 4.96
N SER A 43 -16.11 -7.05 3.92
CA SER A 43 -16.36 -8.47 3.71
C SER A 43 -15.03 -9.18 3.45
N GLN A 44 -15.03 -10.52 3.62
CA GLN A 44 -13.81 -11.32 3.46
C GLN A 44 -13.15 -11.12 2.10
N ARG A 45 -13.95 -11.08 1.03
CA ARG A 45 -13.42 -10.85 -0.32
C ARG A 45 -12.77 -9.47 -0.45
N ARG A 46 -13.43 -8.44 0.07
CA ARG A 46 -12.92 -7.08 0.00
C ARG A 46 -11.73 -6.87 0.90
N GLN A 47 -11.65 -7.61 1.99
CA GLN A 47 -10.45 -7.61 2.85
C GLN A 47 -9.22 -8.07 2.08
N LEU A 48 -9.35 -9.13 1.28
CA LEU A 48 -8.23 -9.63 0.49
C LEU A 48 -7.77 -8.58 -0.54
N GLU A 49 -8.71 -7.97 -1.24
CA GLU A 49 -8.41 -6.92 -2.22
C GLU A 49 -7.77 -5.70 -1.55
N PHE A 50 -8.29 -5.28 -0.41
CA PHE A 50 -7.77 -4.14 0.32
C PHE A 50 -6.36 -4.41 0.84
N LEU A 51 -6.16 -5.55 1.49
CA LEU A 51 -4.86 -5.92 2.03
C LEU A 51 -3.81 -6.05 0.91
N GLY A 52 -4.18 -6.72 -0.17
CA GLY A 52 -3.30 -6.86 -1.33
C GLY A 52 -2.97 -5.52 -1.97
N GLY A 53 -3.96 -4.65 -2.09
CA GLY A 53 -3.77 -3.31 -2.64
C GLY A 53 -2.84 -2.46 -1.79
N ARG A 54 -3.02 -2.46 -0.47
CA ARG A 54 -2.15 -1.72 0.45
C ARG A 54 -0.74 -2.30 0.49
N TYR A 55 -0.61 -3.62 0.52
CA TYR A 55 0.69 -4.28 0.46
C TYR A 55 1.44 -3.85 -0.81
N SER A 56 0.80 -4.00 -1.96
CA SER A 56 1.41 -3.68 -3.25
C SER A 56 1.76 -2.19 -3.37
N ALA A 57 0.87 -1.30 -2.93
CA ALA A 57 1.11 0.14 -2.98
C ALA A 57 2.31 0.55 -2.10
N LYS A 58 2.46 -0.07 -0.94
CA LYS A 58 3.59 0.21 -0.06
C LYS A 58 4.89 -0.35 -0.61
N GLU A 59 4.84 -1.50 -1.29
CA GLU A 59 5.98 -2.02 -2.04
C GLU A 59 6.36 -1.08 -3.18
N ALA A 60 5.38 -0.56 -3.94
CA ALA A 60 5.64 0.41 -5.00
C ALA A 60 6.25 1.69 -4.42
N TYR A 61 5.73 2.18 -3.29
CA TYR A 61 6.32 3.33 -2.60
C TYR A 61 7.78 3.06 -2.25
N SER A 62 8.08 1.89 -1.71
CA SER A 62 9.44 1.54 -1.30
C SER A 62 10.42 1.55 -2.47
N LYS A 63 9.96 1.16 -3.65
CA LYS A 63 10.78 1.23 -4.87
C LYS A 63 11.00 2.67 -5.30
N ALA A 64 9.96 3.51 -5.22
CA ALA A 64 10.10 4.94 -5.51
C ALA A 64 11.02 5.63 -4.51
N TYR A 65 10.95 5.24 -3.24
CA TYR A 65 11.79 5.73 -2.16
C TYR A 65 13.25 5.29 -2.34
N GLY A 66 13.46 4.09 -2.88
CA GLY A 66 14.79 3.63 -3.29
C GLY A 66 15.40 2.53 -2.43
N THR A 67 14.78 2.16 -1.30
CA THR A 67 15.38 1.17 -0.39
C THR A 67 14.69 -0.19 -0.39
N GLY A 68 13.46 -0.25 -0.89
CA GLY A 68 12.60 -1.40 -0.62
C GLY A 68 12.11 -1.42 0.82
N ILE A 69 11.18 -2.31 1.13
CA ILE A 69 10.72 -2.54 2.50
C ILE A 69 11.80 -3.33 3.24
N GLY A 70 12.14 -2.89 4.44
CA GLY A 70 13.18 -3.54 5.23
C GLY A 70 13.62 -2.66 6.39
N SER A 71 14.95 -2.63 6.64
CA SER A 71 15.50 -1.91 7.79
C SER A 71 15.37 -0.39 7.69
N HIS A 72 15.26 0.16 6.47
CA HIS A 72 15.18 1.61 6.26
C HIS A 72 13.75 2.12 6.11
N LEU A 73 12.80 1.24 5.82
CA LEU A 73 11.42 1.62 5.58
C LEU A 73 10.52 0.45 5.92
N SER A 74 9.57 0.66 6.83
CA SER A 74 8.59 -0.37 7.18
C SER A 74 7.23 -0.04 6.56
N PHE A 75 6.36 -1.05 6.48
CA PHE A 75 4.98 -0.84 6.06
C PHE A 75 4.26 0.19 6.93
N GLN A 76 4.60 0.26 8.22
CA GLN A 76 3.96 1.18 9.17
C GLN A 76 4.34 2.64 8.95
N ASP A 77 5.41 2.90 8.21
CA ASP A 77 5.84 4.28 7.91
C ASP A 77 4.98 4.93 6.83
N ILE A 78 4.11 4.16 6.17
CA ILE A 78 3.27 4.63 5.07
C ILE A 78 1.82 4.35 5.42
N GLU A 79 0.98 5.38 5.32
CA GLU A 79 -0.46 5.20 5.51
C GLU A 79 -1.20 5.68 4.27
N ILE A 80 -2.09 4.83 3.77
CA ILE A 80 -2.89 5.10 2.58
C ILE A 80 -4.36 4.96 2.96
N LEU A 81 -5.07 6.08 2.94
CA LEU A 81 -6.50 6.12 3.27
C LEU A 81 -7.30 6.52 2.04
N ASN A 82 -8.54 6.07 1.97
CA ASN A 82 -9.43 6.46 0.88
C ASN A 82 -10.09 7.78 1.20
N GLU A 83 -10.18 8.67 0.20
CA GLU A 83 -11.03 9.85 0.27
C GLU A 83 -12.52 9.43 0.18
N ASP A 84 -13.42 10.38 0.41
CA ASP A 84 -14.86 10.13 0.27
C ASP A 84 -15.23 9.63 -1.12
N SER A 85 -14.49 10.04 -2.14
CA SER A 85 -14.66 9.56 -3.52
C SER A 85 -14.25 8.10 -3.70
N GLY A 86 -13.55 7.51 -2.72
CA GLY A 86 -12.96 6.17 -2.82
C GLY A 86 -11.54 6.16 -3.36
N GLN A 87 -11.01 7.30 -3.78
CA GLN A 87 -9.66 7.39 -4.31
C GLN A 87 -8.63 7.24 -3.18
N PRO A 88 -7.63 6.33 -3.32
CA PRO A 88 -6.60 6.20 -2.30
C PRO A 88 -5.65 7.39 -2.31
N GLN A 89 -5.26 7.82 -1.10
CA GLN A 89 -4.27 8.88 -0.90
C GLN A 89 -3.24 8.45 0.13
N ILE A 90 -1.98 8.75 -0.16
CA ILE A 90 -0.89 8.56 0.82
C ILE A 90 -0.95 9.75 1.78
N VAL A 91 -1.36 9.49 3.03
CA VAL A 91 -1.55 10.55 4.04
C VAL A 91 -0.37 10.64 5.00
N ILE A 92 0.42 9.58 5.15
CA ILE A 92 1.65 9.58 5.96
C ILE A 92 2.74 8.89 5.15
N GLN A 93 3.90 9.51 5.10
CA GLN A 93 5.10 8.96 4.47
C GLN A 93 6.34 9.72 4.99
N PRO A 94 7.56 9.12 4.88
CA PRO A 94 8.72 9.69 5.58
C PRO A 94 9.40 10.89 4.93
N LEU A 95 9.03 11.26 3.69
CA LEU A 95 9.78 12.29 2.94
C LEU A 95 9.37 13.73 3.26
N GLY A 96 8.34 13.95 4.10
CA GLY A 96 7.93 15.28 4.48
C GLY A 96 6.95 15.93 3.50
N GLU A 97 6.55 17.15 3.81
CA GLU A 97 5.46 17.84 3.12
C GLU A 97 5.86 18.42 1.76
N ASP A 98 7.14 18.60 1.51
CA ASP A 98 7.63 19.12 0.24
C ASP A 98 7.61 18.07 -0.89
N VAL A 99 7.36 16.82 -0.54
CA VAL A 99 7.22 15.74 -1.53
C VAL A 99 5.75 15.36 -1.67
N ASN A 100 5.23 15.49 -2.88
CA ASN A 100 3.88 15.07 -3.19
C ASN A 100 3.91 13.60 -3.64
N CYS A 101 3.05 12.78 -3.04
CA CYS A 101 3.00 11.34 -3.32
C CYS A 101 1.69 11.02 -4.02
N LEU A 102 1.78 10.48 -5.22
CA LEU A 102 0.62 10.04 -6.00
C LEU A 102 0.62 8.52 -6.04
N VAL A 103 -0.55 7.92 -5.87
CA VAL A 103 -0.69 6.47 -5.90
C VAL A 103 -1.87 6.07 -6.77
N SER A 104 -1.70 5.01 -7.54
CA SER A 104 -2.77 4.37 -8.30
C SER A 104 -2.77 2.88 -7.98
N ILE A 105 -3.97 2.34 -7.75
CA ILE A 105 -4.17 0.93 -7.43
C ILE A 105 -5.20 0.37 -8.39
N SER A 106 -4.82 -0.66 -9.14
CA SER A 106 -5.71 -1.37 -10.05
C SER A 106 -5.65 -2.86 -9.75
N HIS A 107 -6.77 -3.55 -9.91
CA HIS A 107 -6.75 -4.98 -9.67
C HIS A 107 -7.71 -5.73 -10.58
N THR A 108 -7.39 -7.01 -10.80
CA THR A 108 -8.27 -7.99 -11.38
C THR A 108 -8.74 -8.93 -10.27
N ALA A 109 -9.39 -10.03 -10.62
CA ALA A 109 -9.75 -11.05 -9.65
C ALA A 109 -8.51 -11.73 -9.02
N LYS A 110 -7.34 -11.64 -9.67
CA LYS A 110 -6.13 -12.39 -9.28
C LYS A 110 -4.93 -11.50 -8.95
N LEU A 111 -4.85 -10.31 -9.52
CA LEU A 111 -3.64 -9.48 -9.47
C LEU A 111 -3.97 -8.08 -8.98
N VAL A 112 -3.00 -7.49 -8.29
CA VAL A 112 -2.99 -6.06 -8.00
C VAL A 112 -1.78 -5.44 -8.71
N LEU A 113 -2.02 -4.34 -9.40
CA LEU A 113 -0.98 -3.50 -10.00
C LEU A 113 -1.03 -2.13 -9.34
N THR A 114 0.10 -1.67 -8.84
CA THR A 114 0.16 -0.35 -8.20
C THR A 114 1.31 0.47 -8.76
N GLU A 115 1.13 1.78 -8.72
CA GLU A 115 2.15 2.72 -9.15
C GLU A 115 2.19 3.88 -8.17
N VAL A 116 3.40 4.30 -7.80
CA VAL A 116 3.65 5.46 -6.95
C VAL A 116 4.57 6.41 -7.68
N VAL A 117 4.19 7.68 -7.69
CA VAL A 117 5.01 8.76 -8.24
C VAL A 117 5.30 9.73 -7.10
N LEU A 118 6.58 10.01 -6.88
CA LEU A 118 7.02 11.04 -5.94
C LEU A 118 7.49 12.25 -6.73
N GLU A 119 6.97 13.41 -6.38
CA GLU A 119 7.36 14.65 -7.05
C GLU A 119 7.60 15.76 -6.04
N ARG A 120 8.50 16.68 -6.43
CA ARG A 120 8.88 17.81 -5.58
C ARG A 120 8.73 19.12 -6.30
#